data_b758294e27738ee815462d3684465abf
#
_entry.id   b758294e27738ee815462d3684465abf
#
_cell.length_a   1.000
_cell.length_b   1.000
_cell.length_c   1.000
_cell.angle_alpha   90.00
_cell.angle_beta   90.00
_cell.angle_gamma   90.00
#
_symmetry.space_group_name_H-M   'P 1'
#
loop_
_entity.id
_entity.type
_entity.pdbx_description
1 polymer ?
#
loop_
_entity_poly.entity_id
_entity_poly.type
_entity_poly.pdbx_seq_one_letter_code
_entity_poly.pdbx_strand_id
1 'polypeptide(L)'
;MSVPSYSILCTQCDYESSGRAIWGRYYYKDDEGQFNLERQLGWCNGCQSITAIEDFRKTAEVASKVRFELELISLKTGTIWANILNVLFKSRRKWIASIIETTGSYAKYIELAIARTGQERCLKCSSYVVIPYNPTKEGGDLDVHGFMYHGERNTDFVHPGCGGTFYEKADKVRLHGMFEPRFYTTDGVFIESCIEKTKC
;
A
#
# COMPACT_ATOMS: atom_id res chain seq x y z
N MET A 1 7.16 -5.60 16.16
CA MET A 1 5.76 -5.16 16.37
C MET A 1 4.87 -6.24 15.77
N SER A 2 3.90 -6.79 16.53
CA SER A 2 2.96 -7.79 16.00
C SER A 2 1.79 -7.07 15.35
N VAL A 3 1.40 -7.48 14.16
CA VAL A 3 0.28 -6.90 13.42
C VAL A 3 -0.89 -7.87 13.48
N PRO A 4 -2.07 -7.42 13.90
CA PRO A 4 -3.27 -8.22 13.91
C PRO A 4 -3.73 -8.49 12.47
N SER A 5 -4.26 -9.69 12.22
CA SER A 5 -4.79 -10.06 10.91
C SER A 5 -6.26 -10.44 11.00
N TYR A 6 -6.91 -10.46 9.85
CA TYR A 6 -8.28 -10.89 9.72
C TYR A 6 -8.49 -11.67 8.42
N SER A 7 -9.43 -12.58 8.47
CA SER A 7 -9.92 -13.30 7.31
C SER A 7 -11.18 -12.62 6.77
N ILE A 8 -11.41 -12.73 5.47
CA ILE A 8 -12.60 -12.26 4.76
C ILE A 8 -13.31 -13.48 4.22
N LEU A 9 -14.53 -13.72 4.70
CA LEU A 9 -15.32 -14.91 4.40
C LEU A 9 -16.62 -14.51 3.72
N CYS A 10 -17.23 -15.46 2.99
CA CYS A 10 -18.52 -15.28 2.35
C CYS A 10 -19.64 -15.92 3.17
N THR A 11 -20.83 -15.30 3.18
CA THR A 11 -22.00 -15.83 3.88
C THR A 11 -22.68 -17.00 3.17
N GLN A 12 -22.40 -17.23 1.87
CA GLN A 12 -23.11 -18.22 1.05
C GLN A 12 -22.23 -19.31 0.44
N CYS A 13 -20.90 -19.18 0.51
CA CYS A 13 -20.00 -20.20 -0.03
C CYS A 13 -18.73 -20.30 0.82
N ASP A 14 -17.91 -21.32 0.57
CA ASP A 14 -16.68 -21.60 1.32
C ASP A 14 -15.51 -20.66 0.96
N TYR A 15 -15.82 -19.50 0.40
CA TYR A 15 -14.77 -18.53 0.07
C TYR A 15 -14.14 -17.96 1.34
N GLU A 16 -12.80 -18.00 1.34
CA GLU A 16 -11.97 -17.38 2.36
C GLU A 16 -10.77 -16.67 1.72
N SER A 17 -10.48 -15.49 2.20
CA SER A 17 -9.28 -14.70 1.85
C SER A 17 -8.74 -14.01 3.09
N SER A 18 -7.58 -13.36 2.95
CA SER A 18 -6.93 -12.70 4.09
C SER A 18 -6.70 -11.22 3.82
N GLY A 19 -7.01 -10.38 4.79
CA GLY A 19 -6.65 -8.96 4.80
C GLY A 19 -5.14 -8.69 4.74
N ARG A 20 -4.31 -9.73 4.87
CA ARG A 20 -2.84 -9.64 4.80
C ARG A 20 -2.29 -9.37 3.40
N ALA A 21 -3.10 -9.51 2.36
CA ALA A 21 -2.65 -9.35 0.98
C ALA A 21 -1.98 -7.99 0.71
N ILE A 22 -2.34 -6.94 1.48
CA ILE A 22 -1.73 -5.61 1.36
C ILE A 22 -0.52 -5.40 2.27
N TRP A 23 -0.10 -6.39 3.04
CA TRP A 23 1.02 -6.23 3.97
C TRP A 23 2.36 -6.38 3.28
N GLY A 24 3.36 -5.71 3.85
CA GLY A 24 4.71 -5.71 3.34
C GLY A 24 5.09 -4.40 2.65
N ARG A 25 6.19 -4.41 1.94
CA ARG A 25 6.70 -3.28 1.18
C ARG A 25 6.53 -3.57 -0.31
N TYR A 26 5.92 -2.65 -1.03
CA TYR A 26 5.64 -2.77 -2.45
C TYR A 26 6.24 -1.57 -3.16
N TYR A 27 6.92 -1.82 -4.26
CA TYR A 27 7.60 -0.80 -5.04
C TYR A 27 7.35 -0.99 -6.52
N TYR A 28 7.20 0.12 -7.24
CA TYR A 28 7.48 0.13 -8.66
C TYR A 28 8.98 0.20 -8.88
N LYS A 29 9.42 -0.39 -9.98
CA LYS A 29 10.81 -0.34 -10.44
C LYS A 29 10.84 0.11 -11.89
N ASP A 30 11.64 1.14 -12.17
CA ASP A 30 11.98 1.64 -13.49
C ASP A 30 13.50 1.66 -13.70
N ASP A 31 13.96 2.22 -14.82
CA ASP A 31 15.40 2.34 -15.14
C ASP A 31 16.14 3.31 -14.20
N GLU A 32 15.42 4.22 -13.55
CA GLU A 32 15.99 5.21 -12.63
C GLU A 32 15.99 4.75 -11.17
N GLY A 33 15.34 3.61 -10.86
CA GLY A 33 15.33 3.03 -9.52
C GLY A 33 14.00 2.47 -9.08
N GLN A 34 13.68 2.67 -7.81
CA GLN A 34 12.43 2.19 -7.21
C GLN A 34 11.69 3.32 -6.52
N PHE A 35 10.36 3.27 -6.53
CA PHE A 35 9.50 4.20 -5.82
C PHE A 35 8.27 3.49 -5.24
N ASN A 36 7.61 4.12 -4.28
CA ASN A 36 6.52 3.51 -3.53
C ASN A 36 5.34 3.12 -4.44
N LEU A 37 4.77 1.93 -4.16
CA LEU A 37 3.52 1.47 -4.74
C LEU A 37 2.44 1.52 -3.65
N GLU A 38 1.48 2.43 -3.79
CA GLU A 38 0.30 2.48 -2.94
C GLU A 38 -0.70 1.39 -3.36
N ARG A 39 -1.31 0.76 -2.38
CA ARG A 39 -2.16 -0.41 -2.59
C ARG A 39 -3.32 -0.48 -1.62
N GLN A 40 -4.34 -1.21 -2.02
CA GLN A 40 -5.53 -1.50 -1.24
C GLN A 40 -5.97 -2.94 -1.47
N LEU A 41 -6.90 -3.42 -0.67
CA LEU A 41 -7.62 -4.66 -0.99
C LEU A 41 -8.62 -4.41 -2.12
N GLY A 42 -8.78 -5.39 -2.99
CA GLY A 42 -9.78 -5.37 -4.02
C GLY A 42 -10.13 -6.77 -4.51
N TRP A 43 -11.35 -6.94 -5.01
CA TRP A 43 -11.74 -8.15 -5.73
C TRP A 43 -11.11 -8.12 -7.12
N CYS A 44 -10.48 -9.20 -7.51
CA CYS A 44 -9.93 -9.39 -8.85
C CYS A 44 -10.70 -10.50 -9.58
N ASN A 45 -11.33 -10.15 -10.70
CA ASN A 45 -12.04 -11.15 -11.51
C ASN A 45 -11.10 -12.19 -12.13
N GLY A 46 -9.87 -11.84 -12.44
CA GLY A 46 -8.87 -12.80 -12.95
C GLY A 46 -8.42 -13.82 -11.91
N CYS A 47 -8.28 -13.41 -10.66
CA CYS A 47 -7.89 -14.27 -9.55
C CYS A 47 -9.10 -14.94 -8.86
N GLN A 48 -10.31 -14.47 -9.09
CA GLN A 48 -11.53 -14.84 -8.34
C GLN A 48 -11.31 -14.71 -6.82
N SER A 49 -10.63 -13.65 -6.40
CA SER A 49 -10.29 -13.47 -4.98
C SER A 49 -10.06 -12.00 -4.61
N ILE A 50 -10.24 -11.70 -3.33
CA ILE A 50 -9.77 -10.45 -2.73
C ILE A 50 -8.25 -10.54 -2.59
N THR A 51 -7.56 -9.54 -3.15
CA THR A 51 -6.10 -9.48 -3.19
C THR A 51 -5.63 -8.03 -3.15
N ALA A 52 -4.32 -7.81 -3.16
CA ALA A 52 -3.77 -6.46 -3.31
C ALA A 52 -4.00 -5.97 -4.74
N ILE A 53 -4.51 -4.76 -4.85
CA ILE A 53 -4.64 -4.00 -6.10
C ILE A 53 -3.95 -2.64 -5.93
N GLU A 54 -3.56 -2.01 -7.02
CA GLU A 54 -3.04 -0.64 -7.01
C GLU A 54 -4.08 0.32 -6.42
N ASP A 55 -3.62 1.37 -5.72
CA ASP A 55 -4.50 2.40 -5.16
C ASP A 55 -4.05 3.79 -5.60
N PHE A 56 -4.69 4.34 -6.62
CA PHE A 56 -4.43 5.70 -7.11
C PHE A 56 -5.34 6.76 -6.46
N ARG A 57 -6.27 6.38 -5.57
CA ARG A 57 -7.17 7.33 -4.90
C ARG A 57 -6.44 8.25 -3.92
N LYS A 58 -5.32 7.80 -3.40
CA LYS A 58 -4.51 8.57 -2.45
C LYS A 58 -3.63 9.65 -3.08
N THR A 59 -3.71 9.84 -4.39
CA THR A 59 -2.85 10.79 -5.12
C THR A 59 -2.93 12.20 -4.55
N ALA A 60 -4.12 12.69 -4.19
CA ALA A 60 -4.30 14.01 -3.58
C ALA A 60 -3.66 14.13 -2.19
N GLU A 61 -3.77 13.08 -1.36
CA GLU A 61 -3.14 13.01 -0.03
C GLU A 61 -1.61 13.01 -0.17
N VAL A 62 -1.09 12.17 -1.07
CA VAL A 62 0.35 12.09 -1.36
C VAL A 62 0.87 13.43 -1.89
N ALA A 63 0.13 14.09 -2.79
CA ALA A 63 0.50 15.41 -3.30
C ALA A 63 0.55 16.48 -2.21
N SER A 64 -0.38 16.45 -1.27
CA SER A 64 -0.38 17.35 -0.10
C SER A 64 0.83 17.12 0.79
N LYS A 65 1.22 15.87 1.00
CA LYS A 65 2.40 15.49 1.76
C LYS A 65 3.68 15.97 1.09
N VAL A 66 3.81 15.77 -0.22
CA VAL A 66 4.94 16.27 -1.02
C VAL A 66 5.08 17.78 -0.89
N ARG A 67 3.98 18.52 -1.02
CA ARG A 67 3.98 19.99 -0.86
C ARG A 67 4.51 20.39 0.50
N PHE A 68 4.02 19.78 1.57
CA PHE A 68 4.46 20.06 2.93
C PHE A 68 5.97 19.77 3.12
N GLU A 69 6.47 18.66 2.58
CA GLU A 69 7.90 18.32 2.67
C GLU A 69 8.77 19.31 1.90
N LEU A 70 8.34 19.77 0.71
CA LEU A 70 9.04 20.81 -0.06
C LEU A 70 9.08 22.15 0.68
N GLU A 71 8.00 22.54 1.35
CA GLU A 71 7.97 23.73 2.21
C GLU A 71 8.98 23.61 3.36
N LEU A 72 9.04 22.45 4.02
CA LEU A 72 10.04 22.21 5.07
C LEU A 72 11.48 22.30 4.57
N ILE A 73 11.76 21.78 3.37
CA ILE A 73 13.09 21.91 2.75
C ILE A 73 13.40 23.38 2.50
N SER A 74 12.48 24.13 1.90
CA SER A 74 12.69 25.55 1.58
C SER A 74 12.98 26.37 2.82
N LEU A 75 12.27 26.15 3.92
CA LEU A 75 12.53 26.80 5.21
C LEU A 75 13.92 26.45 5.79
N LYS A 76 14.41 25.25 5.55
CA LYS A 76 15.70 24.76 6.08
C LYS A 76 16.88 25.02 5.17
N THR A 77 16.67 25.43 3.92
CA THR A 77 17.74 25.70 2.94
C THR A 77 17.70 27.15 2.43
N GLY A 78 16.60 27.87 2.60
CA GLY A 78 16.36 29.18 2.02
C GLY A 78 17.14 30.34 2.65
N THR A 79 17.89 30.12 3.74
CA THR A 79 18.64 31.18 4.41
C THR A 79 20.15 30.89 4.47
N ILE A 80 20.96 31.93 4.52
CA ILE A 80 22.44 31.80 4.66
C ILE A 80 22.79 31.00 5.92
N TRP A 81 22.13 31.29 7.03
CA TRP A 81 22.31 30.56 8.30
C TRP A 81 21.94 29.09 8.19
N ALA A 82 20.85 28.77 7.49
CA ALA A 82 20.46 27.40 7.23
C ALA A 82 21.52 26.64 6.43
N ASN A 83 22.14 27.28 5.45
CA ASN A 83 23.22 26.69 4.65
C ASN A 83 24.50 26.45 5.48
N ILE A 84 24.87 27.37 6.33
CA ILE A 84 26.00 27.20 7.26
C ILE A 84 25.72 25.99 8.20
N LEU A 85 24.53 25.90 8.76
CA LEU A 85 24.14 24.75 9.60
C LEU A 85 24.14 23.44 8.84
N ASN A 86 23.75 23.45 7.57
CA ASN A 86 23.79 22.25 6.71
C ASN A 86 25.23 21.80 6.43
N VAL A 87 26.19 22.72 6.34
CA VAL A 87 27.61 22.37 6.19
C VAL A 87 28.16 21.78 7.49
N LEU A 88 27.83 22.36 8.64
CA LEU A 88 28.37 21.96 9.94
C LEU A 88 27.78 20.66 10.47
N PHE A 89 26.51 20.39 10.23
CA PHE A 89 25.80 19.23 10.79
C PHE A 89 25.51 18.12 9.77
N LYS A 90 26.28 17.05 9.80
CA LYS A 90 26.12 15.87 8.94
C LYS A 90 24.75 15.22 9.05
N SER A 91 24.15 15.19 10.24
CA SER A 91 22.81 14.65 10.48
C SER A 91 21.73 15.43 9.72
N ARG A 92 21.86 16.75 9.65
CA ARG A 92 20.93 17.62 8.94
C ARG A 92 21.01 17.41 7.41
N ARG A 93 22.21 17.25 6.87
CA ARG A 93 22.41 16.91 5.45
C ARG A 93 21.78 15.57 5.08
N LYS A 94 21.99 14.54 5.91
CA LYS A 94 21.38 13.22 5.71
C LYS A 94 19.87 13.30 5.76
N TRP A 95 19.31 14.06 6.67
CA TRP A 95 17.88 14.25 6.78
C TRP A 95 17.29 14.96 5.54
N ILE A 96 17.92 16.05 5.05
CA ILE A 96 17.50 16.73 3.81
C ILE A 96 17.58 15.79 2.61
N ALA A 97 18.68 15.04 2.45
CA ALA A 97 18.84 14.08 1.37
C ALA A 97 17.73 13.00 1.40
N SER A 98 17.40 12.48 2.57
CA SER A 98 16.31 11.50 2.74
C SER A 98 14.95 12.08 2.34
N ILE A 99 14.66 13.35 2.67
CA ILE A 99 13.41 13.98 2.24
C ILE A 99 13.38 14.16 0.72
N ILE A 100 14.47 14.61 0.11
CA ILE A 100 14.56 14.79 -1.35
C ILE A 100 14.31 13.45 -2.06
N GLU A 101 14.92 12.37 -1.60
CA GLU A 101 14.71 11.02 -2.14
C GLU A 101 13.25 10.58 -2.00
N THR A 102 12.67 10.75 -0.81
CA THR A 102 11.27 10.39 -0.53
C THR A 102 10.32 11.22 -1.38
N THR A 103 10.55 12.53 -1.51
CA THR A 103 9.74 13.44 -2.32
C THR A 103 9.82 13.08 -3.80
N GLY A 104 11.02 12.73 -4.31
CA GLY A 104 11.20 12.24 -5.67
C GLY A 104 10.43 10.94 -5.94
N SER A 105 10.45 10.01 -4.99
CA SER A 105 9.66 8.78 -5.05
C SER A 105 8.16 9.05 -5.13
N TYR A 106 7.65 9.97 -4.34
CA TYR A 106 6.24 10.37 -4.38
C TYR A 106 5.86 11.12 -5.66
N ALA A 107 6.75 11.95 -6.20
CA ALA A 107 6.50 12.65 -7.47
C ALA A 107 6.30 11.64 -8.61
N LYS A 108 7.18 10.65 -8.74
CA LYS A 108 7.03 9.55 -9.70
C LYS A 108 5.72 8.79 -9.52
N TYR A 109 5.34 8.49 -8.28
CA TYR A 109 4.04 7.85 -8.00
C TYR A 109 2.87 8.72 -8.48
N ILE A 110 2.90 10.04 -8.22
CA ILE A 110 1.83 10.95 -8.64
C ILE A 110 1.72 10.99 -10.18
N GLU A 111 2.84 11.09 -10.90
CA GLU A 111 2.87 11.08 -12.36
C GLU A 111 2.27 9.79 -12.91
N LEU A 112 2.68 8.64 -12.37
CA LEU A 112 2.14 7.34 -12.75
C LEU A 112 0.63 7.24 -12.45
N ALA A 113 0.21 7.68 -11.26
CA ALA A 113 -1.18 7.64 -10.85
C ALA A 113 -2.06 8.51 -11.75
N ILE A 114 -1.61 9.71 -12.13
CA ILE A 114 -2.34 10.58 -13.09
C ILE A 114 -2.47 9.89 -14.45
N ALA A 115 -1.39 9.28 -14.95
CA ALA A 115 -1.40 8.61 -16.25
C ALA A 115 -2.28 7.36 -16.29
N ARG A 116 -2.49 6.69 -15.12
CA ARG A 116 -3.15 5.38 -15.04
C ARG A 116 -4.41 5.36 -14.16
N THR A 117 -4.92 6.50 -13.73
CA THR A 117 -6.18 6.57 -12.96
C THR A 117 -7.30 5.83 -13.70
N GLY A 118 -8.02 4.94 -12.99
CA GLY A 118 -9.05 4.09 -13.56
C GLY A 118 -8.52 2.85 -14.31
N GLN A 119 -7.22 2.61 -14.26
CA GLN A 119 -6.56 1.43 -14.83
C GLN A 119 -5.77 0.67 -13.75
N GLU A 120 -6.26 0.72 -12.52
CA GLU A 120 -5.67 0.00 -11.41
C GLU A 120 -5.60 -1.49 -11.72
N ARG A 121 -4.51 -2.15 -11.33
CA ARG A 121 -4.27 -3.55 -11.61
C ARG A 121 -4.21 -4.40 -10.34
N CYS A 122 -4.57 -5.64 -10.52
CA CYS A 122 -4.31 -6.69 -9.54
C CYS A 122 -2.79 -6.96 -9.45
N LEU A 123 -2.24 -6.85 -8.26
CA LEU A 123 -0.82 -7.08 -8.00
C LEU A 123 -0.43 -8.57 -7.97
N LYS A 124 -1.38 -9.48 -8.20
CA LYS A 124 -1.14 -10.92 -8.30
C LYS A 124 -1.12 -11.42 -9.74
N CYS A 125 -2.03 -10.95 -10.60
CA CYS A 125 -2.17 -11.44 -11.97
C CYS A 125 -2.18 -10.33 -13.03
N SER A 126 -1.96 -9.08 -12.64
CA SER A 126 -1.90 -7.89 -13.51
C SER A 126 -3.20 -7.58 -14.27
N SER A 127 -4.31 -8.25 -13.94
CA SER A 127 -5.64 -7.95 -14.50
C SER A 127 -6.10 -6.56 -14.06
N TYR A 128 -6.72 -5.81 -14.96
CA TYR A 128 -7.36 -4.52 -14.67
C TYR A 128 -8.87 -4.63 -14.39
N VAL A 129 -9.41 -5.86 -14.40
CA VAL A 129 -10.82 -6.10 -14.01
C VAL A 129 -10.86 -6.30 -12.50
N VAL A 130 -10.74 -5.18 -11.77
CA VAL A 130 -10.68 -5.16 -10.31
C VAL A 130 -11.75 -4.24 -9.72
N ILE A 131 -12.24 -4.58 -8.53
CA ILE A 131 -13.20 -3.78 -7.76
C ILE A 131 -12.58 -3.48 -6.40
N PRO A 132 -12.35 -2.21 -6.04
CA PRO A 132 -11.82 -1.85 -4.73
C PRO A 132 -12.67 -2.42 -3.59
N TYR A 133 -12.05 -3.12 -2.65
CA TYR A 133 -12.72 -3.60 -1.46
C TYR A 133 -12.78 -2.48 -0.43
N ASN A 134 -13.88 -1.74 -0.46
CA ASN A 134 -14.15 -0.62 0.44
C ASN A 134 -15.56 -0.76 1.03
N PRO A 135 -15.81 -1.81 1.86
CA PRO A 135 -17.12 -2.09 2.39
C PRO A 135 -17.51 -1.09 3.49
N THR A 136 -18.80 -0.74 3.54
CA THR A 136 -19.41 -0.21 4.75
C THR A 136 -19.50 -1.34 5.77
N LYS A 137 -19.18 -1.08 7.02
CA LYS A 137 -19.13 -2.10 8.07
C LYS A 137 -20.20 -1.80 9.11
N GLU A 138 -20.97 -2.85 9.48
CA GLU A 138 -21.91 -2.73 10.59
C GLU A 138 -21.16 -2.50 11.90
N GLY A 139 -21.62 -1.52 12.69
CA GLY A 139 -21.01 -1.15 13.95
C GLY A 139 -20.03 0.03 13.88
N GLY A 140 -19.93 0.68 12.69
CA GLY A 140 -19.06 1.83 12.47
C GLY A 140 -17.57 1.44 12.45
N ASP A 141 -16.71 2.46 12.50
CA ASP A 141 -15.28 2.27 12.79
C ASP A 141 -15.13 1.77 14.22
N LEU A 142 -15.38 0.47 14.41
CA LEU A 142 -14.94 -0.18 15.62
C LEU A 142 -13.46 0.16 15.74
N ASP A 143 -13.09 0.78 16.83
CA ASP A 143 -11.72 0.94 17.25
C ASP A 143 -10.97 -0.30 16.76
N VAL A 144 -9.92 -0.07 15.97
CA VAL A 144 -9.10 -1.14 15.40
C VAL A 144 -8.73 -2.17 16.49
N HIS A 145 -8.58 -1.72 17.74
CA HIS A 145 -8.40 -2.57 18.91
C HIS A 145 -9.63 -3.43 19.24
N GLY A 146 -10.83 -2.92 19.20
CA GLY A 146 -12.06 -3.67 19.50
C GLY A 146 -12.31 -4.79 18.50
N PHE A 147 -12.19 -4.52 17.20
CA PHE A 147 -12.31 -5.55 16.16
C PHE A 147 -11.26 -6.65 16.28
N MET A 148 -10.02 -6.29 16.61
CA MET A 148 -8.88 -7.21 16.69
C MET A 148 -8.97 -8.25 17.78
N TYR A 149 -9.85 -8.05 18.77
CA TYR A 149 -10.01 -8.94 19.91
C TYR A 149 -11.35 -9.68 19.95
N HIS A 150 -12.37 -9.20 19.26
CA HIS A 150 -13.76 -9.58 19.52
C HIS A 150 -14.56 -10.08 18.34
N GLY A 151 -13.93 -10.37 17.20
CA GLY A 151 -14.77 -11.18 16.48
C GLY A 151 -15.04 -10.97 15.02
N GLU A 152 -16.25 -10.80 14.71
CA GLU A 152 -16.80 -10.79 13.36
C GLU A 152 -17.53 -9.49 13.12
N ARG A 153 -17.43 -8.97 11.90
CA ARG A 153 -18.22 -7.84 11.45
C ARG A 153 -18.72 -8.06 10.03
N ASN A 154 -20.00 -7.81 9.81
CA ASN A 154 -20.60 -7.87 8.50
C ASN A 154 -20.15 -6.70 7.63
N THR A 155 -20.22 -6.90 6.33
CA THR A 155 -19.97 -5.88 5.32
C THR A 155 -21.11 -5.86 4.32
N ASP A 156 -21.23 -4.75 3.58
CA ASP A 156 -22.16 -4.60 2.47
C ASP A 156 -21.56 -5.05 1.12
N PHE A 157 -20.30 -5.54 1.12
CA PHE A 157 -19.65 -5.93 -0.12
C PHE A 157 -20.15 -7.29 -0.61
N VAL A 158 -20.82 -7.27 -1.76
CA VAL A 158 -21.36 -8.48 -2.39
C VAL A 158 -20.25 -9.30 -3.03
N HIS A 159 -20.24 -10.61 -2.77
CA HIS A 159 -19.31 -11.53 -3.41
C HIS A 159 -19.70 -11.73 -4.87
N PRO A 160 -18.90 -11.28 -5.85
CA PRO A 160 -19.28 -11.35 -7.27
C PRO A 160 -19.46 -12.78 -7.80
N GLY A 161 -18.89 -13.78 -7.12
CA GLY A 161 -18.96 -15.17 -7.55
C GLY A 161 -20.28 -15.88 -7.19
N CYS A 162 -20.92 -15.54 -6.04
CA CYS A 162 -22.11 -16.26 -5.59
C CYS A 162 -23.26 -15.36 -5.11
N GLY A 163 -23.06 -14.04 -5.05
CA GLY A 163 -24.07 -13.09 -4.60
C GLY A 163 -24.23 -12.99 -3.07
N GLY A 164 -23.52 -13.79 -2.29
CA GLY A 164 -23.45 -13.62 -0.84
C GLY A 164 -22.72 -12.34 -0.45
N THR A 165 -22.76 -11.95 0.82
CA THR A 165 -22.00 -10.81 1.33
C THR A 165 -20.73 -11.29 2.03
N PHE A 166 -19.69 -10.45 2.01
CA PHE A 166 -18.51 -10.73 2.81
C PHE A 166 -18.69 -10.28 4.25
N TYR A 167 -18.06 -11.02 5.16
CA TYR A 167 -17.86 -10.61 6.53
C TYR A 167 -16.40 -10.79 6.90
N GLU A 168 -15.92 -9.98 7.85
CA GLU A 168 -14.56 -10.00 8.31
C GLU A 168 -14.50 -10.65 9.69
N LYS A 169 -13.52 -11.53 9.86
CA LYS A 169 -13.28 -12.25 11.11
C LYS A 169 -11.85 -12.05 11.58
N ALA A 170 -11.68 -11.59 12.81
CA ALA A 170 -10.35 -11.40 13.38
C ALA A 170 -9.65 -12.75 13.58
N ASP A 171 -8.42 -12.84 13.11
CA ASP A 171 -7.58 -14.02 13.33
C ASP A 171 -7.06 -14.02 14.78
N LYS A 172 -7.05 -15.19 15.42
CA LYS A 172 -6.49 -15.37 16.77
C LYS A 172 -4.96 -15.22 16.80
N VAL A 173 -4.32 -15.25 15.63
CA VAL A 173 -2.87 -15.22 15.49
C VAL A 173 -2.40 -13.83 15.12
N ARG A 174 -1.46 -13.30 15.88
CA ARG A 174 -0.71 -12.10 15.52
C ARG A 174 0.57 -12.50 14.81
N LEU A 175 0.82 -11.91 13.66
CA LEU A 175 2.01 -12.21 12.90
C LEU A 175 3.17 -11.28 13.28
N HIS A 176 4.30 -11.90 13.52
CA HIS A 176 5.59 -11.25 13.58
C HIS A 176 6.31 -11.61 12.28
N GLY A 177 6.59 -10.66 11.43
CA GLY A 177 7.34 -10.98 10.24
C GLY A 177 7.87 -9.74 9.52
N MET A 178 9.07 -9.86 9.00
CA MET A 178 9.55 -8.98 7.95
C MET A 178 9.08 -9.59 6.63
N PHE A 179 8.19 -8.88 5.94
CA PHE A 179 7.79 -9.27 4.59
C PHE A 179 8.88 -8.82 3.61
N GLU A 180 9.27 -9.71 2.73
CA GLU A 180 10.15 -9.36 1.63
C GLU A 180 9.54 -8.27 0.76
N PRO A 181 10.33 -7.31 0.30
CA PRO A 181 9.84 -6.29 -0.61
C PRO A 181 9.43 -6.93 -1.95
N ARG A 182 8.34 -6.45 -2.51
CA ARG A 182 7.81 -6.89 -3.80
C ARG A 182 7.97 -5.77 -4.81
N PHE A 183 8.44 -6.13 -5.99
CA PHE A 183 8.71 -5.18 -7.06
C PHE A 183 7.79 -5.41 -8.25
N TYR A 184 7.40 -4.32 -8.88
CA TYR A 184 6.49 -4.29 -10.01
C TYR A 184 7.01 -3.33 -11.07
N THR A 185 6.75 -3.61 -12.33
CA THR A 185 6.95 -2.61 -13.38
C THR A 185 5.95 -1.46 -13.20
N THR A 186 6.19 -0.33 -13.86
CA THR A 186 5.23 0.78 -13.90
C THR A 186 3.88 0.39 -14.52
N ASP A 187 3.84 -0.73 -15.25
CA ASP A 187 2.60 -1.34 -15.76
C ASP A 187 1.92 -2.27 -14.75
N GLY A 188 2.40 -2.37 -13.50
CA GLY A 188 1.81 -3.20 -12.46
C GLY A 188 2.05 -4.69 -12.63
N VAL A 189 3.05 -5.10 -13.43
CA VAL A 189 3.46 -6.49 -13.59
C VAL A 189 4.50 -6.84 -12.53
N PHE A 190 4.30 -7.96 -11.83
CA PHE A 190 5.22 -8.43 -10.81
C PHE A 190 6.58 -8.78 -11.42
N ILE A 191 7.63 -8.24 -10.83
CA ILE A 191 9.01 -8.58 -11.15
C ILE A 191 9.44 -9.62 -10.12
N GLU A 192 9.75 -10.84 -10.55
CA GLU A 192 10.38 -11.80 -9.66
C GLU A 192 11.61 -11.14 -9.02
N SER A 193 11.64 -11.07 -7.69
CA SER A 193 12.85 -10.69 -6.99
C SER A 193 13.92 -11.69 -7.41
N CYS A 194 14.88 -11.26 -8.21
CA CYS A 194 16.15 -11.96 -8.30
C CYS A 194 16.75 -11.92 -6.89
N ILE A 195 16.36 -12.88 -6.05
CA ILE A 195 17.18 -13.27 -4.94
C ILE A 195 18.40 -13.89 -5.65
N GLU A 196 19.45 -13.08 -5.78
CA GLU A 196 20.77 -13.62 -6.04
C GLU A 196 20.96 -14.72 -5.00
N LYS A 197 20.77 -15.96 -5.43
CA LYS A 197 21.31 -17.12 -4.75
C LYS A 197 22.82 -17.04 -4.86
N THR A 198 23.41 -16.06 -4.20
CA THR A 198 24.82 -16.11 -3.84
C THR A 198 24.94 -17.07 -2.67
N LYS A 199 24.89 -18.34 -3.00
CA LYS A 199 25.50 -19.40 -2.21
C LYS A 199 26.22 -20.31 -3.19
N CYS A 200 27.44 -20.00 -3.44
CA CYS A 200 28.48 -21.03 -3.59
C CYS A 200 29.07 -21.28 -2.21
#